data_66b2909150510ade1cd623694abe1c06
#
_entry.id   66b2909150510ade1cd623694abe1c06
#
_cell.length_a   1.000
_cell.length_b   1.000
_cell.length_c   1.000
_cell.angle_alpha   90.00
_cell.angle_beta   90.00
_cell.angle_gamma   90.00
#
_symmetry.space_group_name_H-M   'P 1'
#
loop_
_entity.id
_entity.type
_entity.pdbx_description
1 polymer ?
#
loop_
_entity_poly.entity_id
_entity_poly.type
_entity_poly.pdbx_seq_one_letter_code
_entity_poly.pdbx_strand_id
1 'polypeptide(L)'
;MCASPEARADRTLAAEVPRVACRHTFHLTNVRSARLPFQAVVVAAVLTAIAGDATLATAQSPARARSAPAPYVPTGATWECLTPAAAGLDSAALAAAIAFAIANDAKAPRDMEESHYRSFGRNEPLAQGIGPFKPRGEPSGVIVRGGYLVAQWGEPDRVDMTHSVTKSFLSATVGLAFDRGLIPSVRDTVWKSQAPVYRLRLTASSEPGSELGHPMFLDPWNTPHNKTIIWDDLLRQTSDWEGTLWGKPEWADRPAQNSAEWKSRPRKAPGTAYEYNDVRVNVLALAATNIWRRPLPEVLRDHLMDPIGASRTWRWNGYDNAWITLDGRPVQVVSGGGHWGGGMFINAWDMARFGLLTQRRGMWGDKRILSEEWVKLSLTPTVPQPTYGYMNWVLNTDRKWMPNAPASAFGHVGNGTNLVYVDPEHDLVVVVRWIENGAINEFLGKVLAAVVK
;
A
#
# COMPACT_ATOMS: atom_id res chain seq x y z
N MET A 1 -9.13 -65.22 24.91
CA MET A 1 -9.96 -65.24 23.72
C MET A 1 -9.51 -64.12 22.83
N CYS A 2 -9.01 -64.45 21.66
CA CYS A 2 -8.36 -63.56 20.68
C CYS A 2 -9.34 -62.62 20.01
N ALA A 3 -8.92 -61.37 19.78
CA ALA A 3 -9.42 -60.53 18.69
C ALA A 3 -8.26 -59.79 18.05
N SER A 4 -8.07 -60.04 16.76
CA SER A 4 -7.01 -59.53 15.91
C SER A 4 -7.18 -58.03 15.58
N PRO A 5 -6.11 -57.29 15.26
CA PRO A 5 -6.20 -55.94 14.77
C PRO A 5 -6.40 -55.93 13.26
N GLU A 6 -7.48 -55.26 12.81
CA GLU A 6 -7.71 -54.96 11.41
C GLU A 6 -6.77 -53.86 10.91
N ALA A 7 -6.24 -54.08 9.72
CA ALA A 7 -5.32 -53.24 9.00
C ALA A 7 -6.04 -51.90 8.62
N ARG A 8 -5.51 -50.78 9.09
CA ARG A 8 -5.82 -49.46 8.53
C ARG A 8 -5.05 -49.26 7.24
N ALA A 9 -5.78 -49.18 6.15
CA ALA A 9 -5.26 -48.83 4.85
C ALA A 9 -4.72 -47.37 4.90
N ASP A 10 -3.47 -47.24 4.54
CA ASP A 10 -2.74 -46.03 4.32
C ASP A 10 -3.37 -45.26 3.13
N ARG A 11 -4.13 -44.19 3.41
CA ARG A 11 -4.55 -43.24 2.39
C ARG A 11 -3.49 -42.16 2.31
N THR A 12 -2.54 -42.35 1.41
CA THR A 12 -1.71 -41.28 0.87
C THR A 12 -2.59 -40.20 0.28
N LEU A 13 -2.75 -39.10 1.01
CA LEU A 13 -3.32 -37.86 0.51
C LEU A 13 -2.37 -37.32 -0.56
N ALA A 14 -2.64 -37.62 -1.81
CA ALA A 14 -2.11 -36.86 -2.94
C ALA A 14 -2.64 -35.44 -2.78
N ALA A 15 -1.76 -34.50 -2.49
CA ALA A 15 -2.09 -33.08 -2.48
C ALA A 15 -2.58 -32.68 -3.88
N GLU A 16 -3.86 -32.45 -4.03
CA GLU A 16 -4.41 -31.86 -5.25
C GLU A 16 -3.82 -30.47 -5.41
N VAL A 17 -2.99 -30.30 -6.44
CA VAL A 17 -2.48 -29.00 -6.90
C VAL A 17 -3.71 -28.15 -7.27
N PRO A 18 -3.91 -26.99 -6.67
CA PRO A 18 -5.07 -26.15 -6.97
C PRO A 18 -5.07 -25.80 -8.45
N ARG A 19 -6.12 -26.20 -9.16
CA ARG A 19 -6.34 -25.81 -10.57
C ARG A 19 -6.49 -24.30 -10.60
N VAL A 20 -5.65 -23.61 -11.38
CA VAL A 20 -5.76 -22.18 -11.67
C VAL A 20 -7.07 -21.95 -12.40
N ALA A 21 -8.10 -21.53 -11.68
CA ALA A 21 -9.40 -21.16 -12.25
C ALA A 21 -9.49 -19.63 -12.28
N CYS A 22 -9.16 -19.06 -13.42
CA CYS A 22 -9.45 -17.66 -13.73
C CYS A 22 -10.88 -17.52 -14.24
N ARG A 23 -11.86 -17.45 -13.37
CA ARG A 23 -13.21 -16.97 -13.69
C ARG A 23 -13.83 -16.34 -12.45
N HIS A 24 -13.80 -15.02 -12.38
CA HIS A 24 -14.76 -14.27 -11.57
C HIS A 24 -15.63 -13.42 -12.49
N THR A 25 -16.83 -13.90 -12.75
CA THR A 25 -17.90 -13.15 -13.42
C THR A 25 -18.66 -12.38 -12.33
N PHE A 26 -18.41 -11.09 -12.19
CA PHE A 26 -19.29 -10.23 -11.41
C PHE A 26 -20.57 -9.98 -12.22
N HIS A 27 -21.71 -10.41 -11.70
CA HIS A 27 -23.02 -10.04 -12.24
C HIS A 27 -23.27 -8.55 -11.98
N LEU A 28 -23.10 -7.74 -13.01
CA LEU A 28 -23.64 -6.39 -13.06
C LEU A 28 -25.14 -6.47 -13.38
N THR A 29 -25.99 -6.13 -12.42
CA THR A 29 -27.40 -5.87 -12.69
C THR A 29 -27.54 -4.64 -13.59
N ASN A 30 -28.09 -4.87 -14.79
CA ASN A 30 -28.36 -3.86 -15.80
C ASN A 30 -29.34 -2.80 -15.28
N VAL A 31 -28.89 -1.57 -15.14
CA VAL A 31 -29.75 -0.40 -15.13
C VAL A 31 -29.81 0.12 -16.57
N ARG A 32 -30.97 -0.08 -17.21
CA ARG A 32 -31.27 0.46 -18.55
C ARG A 32 -31.38 1.98 -18.47
N SER A 33 -30.44 2.70 -19.10
CA SER A 33 -30.60 4.11 -19.42
C SER A 33 -31.15 4.26 -20.83
N ALA A 34 -32.30 4.94 -20.95
CA ALA A 34 -32.95 5.29 -22.21
C ALA A 34 -32.08 6.26 -23.02
N ARG A 35 -31.85 5.94 -24.28
CA ARG A 35 -31.22 6.82 -25.27
C ARG A 35 -32.27 7.63 -26.00
N LEU A 36 -32.11 8.95 -26.02
CA LEU A 36 -32.76 9.86 -26.97
C LEU A 36 -31.85 10.07 -28.19
N PRO A 37 -32.39 10.16 -29.40
CA PRO A 37 -31.58 10.32 -30.61
C PRO A 37 -31.23 11.78 -30.89
N PHE A 38 -29.96 12.08 -31.13
CA PHE A 38 -29.52 13.33 -31.72
C PHE A 38 -29.37 13.16 -33.23
N GLN A 39 -30.05 13.99 -33.99
CA GLN A 39 -29.95 14.11 -35.45
C GLN A 39 -28.69 14.89 -35.81
N ALA A 40 -27.86 14.33 -36.70
CA ALA A 40 -26.72 15.01 -37.28
C ALA A 40 -27.13 15.75 -38.56
N VAL A 41 -26.82 17.04 -38.62
CA VAL A 41 -26.93 17.89 -39.84
C VAL A 41 -25.58 17.85 -40.55
N VAL A 42 -25.61 17.37 -41.79
CA VAL A 42 -24.45 17.36 -42.70
C VAL A 42 -24.49 18.66 -43.50
N VAL A 43 -23.43 19.45 -43.45
CA VAL A 43 -23.17 20.57 -44.37
C VAL A 43 -22.03 20.17 -45.29
N ALA A 44 -22.34 20.03 -46.57
CA ALA A 44 -21.38 19.82 -47.62
C ALA A 44 -20.87 21.15 -48.15
N ALA A 45 -19.56 21.39 -48.14
CA ALA A 45 -18.95 22.51 -48.84
C ALA A 45 -18.11 21.97 -50.04
N VAL A 46 -18.50 22.39 -51.22
CA VAL A 46 -17.79 22.11 -52.50
C VAL A 46 -16.70 23.17 -52.64
N LEU A 47 -15.48 22.77 -52.86
CA LEU A 47 -14.38 23.62 -53.32
C LEU A 47 -13.71 23.02 -54.56
N THR A 48 -13.76 23.81 -55.60
CA THR A 48 -13.21 23.57 -56.96
C THR A 48 -11.68 23.62 -56.95
N ALA A 49 -11.09 22.70 -57.67
CA ALA A 49 -9.64 22.57 -57.90
C ALA A 49 -9.12 23.58 -58.93
N ILE A 50 -7.97 24.16 -58.66
CA ILE A 50 -7.09 24.79 -59.65
C ILE A 50 -5.77 24.00 -59.62
N ALA A 51 -5.42 23.41 -60.78
CA ALA A 51 -4.19 22.66 -60.97
C ALA A 51 -3.02 23.64 -61.18
N GLY A 52 -1.97 23.46 -60.41
CA GLY A 52 -0.66 24.07 -60.61
C GLY A 52 0.40 23.03 -60.35
N ASP A 53 1.10 22.62 -61.43
CA ASP A 53 2.25 21.72 -61.40
C ASP A 53 3.42 22.38 -60.65
N ALA A 54 3.75 21.86 -59.46
CA ALA A 54 5.03 22.11 -58.81
C ALA A 54 5.60 20.77 -58.33
N THR A 55 6.62 20.31 -59.00
CA THR A 55 7.45 19.18 -58.59
C THR A 55 8.14 19.48 -57.27
N LEU A 56 7.56 19.04 -56.18
CA LEU A 56 8.17 19.07 -54.84
C LEU A 56 8.89 17.74 -54.58
N ALA A 57 10.22 17.85 -54.42
CA ALA A 57 11.05 16.77 -53.94
C ALA A 57 10.53 16.32 -52.54
N THR A 58 10.07 15.09 -52.47
CA THR A 58 9.65 14.47 -51.20
C THR A 58 10.87 14.21 -50.34
N ALA A 59 11.15 15.10 -49.39
CA ALA A 59 11.99 14.80 -48.24
C ALA A 59 11.27 13.74 -47.40
N GLN A 60 11.77 12.51 -47.44
CA GLN A 60 11.33 11.44 -46.57
C GLN A 60 11.63 11.85 -45.13
N SER A 61 10.59 12.18 -44.35
CA SER A 61 10.70 12.30 -42.90
C SER A 61 11.25 11.00 -42.32
N PRO A 62 12.23 11.04 -41.41
CA PRO A 62 12.75 9.84 -40.79
C PRO A 62 11.59 9.11 -40.12
N ALA A 63 11.42 7.83 -40.40
CA ALA A 63 10.43 6.97 -39.80
C ALA A 63 10.58 7.06 -38.29
N ARG A 64 9.56 7.60 -37.59
CA ARG A 64 9.48 7.64 -36.15
C ARG A 64 9.66 6.21 -35.67
N ALA A 65 10.74 5.94 -34.94
CA ALA A 65 10.99 4.65 -34.35
C ALA A 65 9.72 4.25 -33.56
N ARG A 66 9.09 3.12 -33.90
CA ARG A 66 7.96 2.57 -33.20
C ARG A 66 8.45 2.34 -31.77
N SER A 67 7.92 3.09 -30.79
CA SER A 67 8.14 2.80 -29.41
C SER A 67 7.71 1.36 -29.14
N ALA A 68 8.51 0.62 -28.37
CA ALA A 68 8.10 -0.71 -27.91
C ALA A 68 6.69 -0.62 -27.29
N PRO A 69 5.83 -1.63 -27.50
CA PRO A 69 4.49 -1.64 -26.92
C PRO A 69 4.62 -1.50 -25.39
N ALA A 70 3.73 -0.72 -24.79
CA ALA A 70 3.70 -0.54 -23.34
C ALA A 70 3.54 -1.91 -22.65
N PRO A 71 4.25 -2.15 -21.52
CA PRO A 71 4.09 -3.38 -20.77
C PRO A 71 2.64 -3.62 -20.38
N TYR A 72 2.20 -4.87 -20.40
CA TYR A 72 0.84 -5.24 -20.04
C TYR A 72 0.51 -4.82 -18.60
N VAL A 73 -0.67 -4.26 -18.41
CA VAL A 73 -1.34 -4.05 -17.13
C VAL A 73 -2.79 -4.47 -17.25
N PRO A 74 -3.41 -5.03 -16.20
CA PRO A 74 -4.80 -5.47 -16.27
C PRO A 74 -5.75 -4.30 -16.48
N THR A 75 -6.74 -4.49 -17.36
CA THR A 75 -7.77 -3.49 -17.67
C THR A 75 -9.05 -3.78 -16.88
N GLY A 76 -9.59 -2.76 -16.21
CA GLY A 76 -10.78 -2.92 -15.36
C GLY A 76 -10.57 -3.93 -14.24
N ALA A 77 -11.62 -4.69 -13.88
CA ALA A 77 -11.58 -5.66 -12.79
C ALA A 77 -10.97 -7.03 -13.17
N THR A 78 -10.74 -7.28 -14.46
CA THR A 78 -10.22 -8.56 -14.96
C THR A 78 -8.70 -8.57 -14.98
N TRP A 79 -8.12 -9.75 -14.79
CA TRP A 79 -6.69 -9.98 -14.90
C TRP A 79 -6.44 -11.14 -15.85
N GLU A 80 -5.63 -10.92 -16.88
CA GLU A 80 -5.22 -11.98 -17.77
C GLU A 80 -4.22 -12.91 -17.09
N CYS A 81 -4.34 -14.21 -17.38
CA CYS A 81 -3.55 -15.25 -16.76
C CYS A 81 -2.61 -15.91 -17.74
N LEU A 82 -1.41 -16.21 -17.28
CA LEU A 82 -0.48 -17.11 -17.97
C LEU A 82 -0.22 -18.33 -17.09
N THR A 83 0.03 -19.48 -17.74
CA THR A 83 0.60 -20.61 -17.00
C THR A 83 2.01 -20.25 -16.53
N PRO A 84 2.51 -20.83 -15.42
CA PRO A 84 3.86 -20.58 -14.96
C PRO A 84 4.91 -20.77 -16.06
N ALA A 85 4.81 -21.85 -16.85
CA ALA A 85 5.71 -22.14 -17.96
C ALA A 85 5.68 -21.06 -19.06
N ALA A 86 4.47 -20.58 -19.44
CA ALA A 86 4.32 -19.51 -20.43
C ALA A 86 4.88 -18.17 -19.90
N ALA A 87 4.87 -17.97 -18.59
CA ALA A 87 5.47 -16.82 -17.92
C ALA A 87 6.98 -17.01 -17.64
N GLY A 88 7.61 -18.09 -18.10
CA GLY A 88 9.02 -18.39 -17.88
C GLY A 88 9.34 -18.79 -16.44
N LEU A 89 8.42 -19.51 -15.78
CA LEU A 89 8.59 -20.07 -14.43
C LEU A 89 8.49 -21.59 -14.48
N ASP A 90 9.35 -22.28 -13.73
CA ASP A 90 9.19 -23.71 -13.49
C ASP A 90 7.94 -23.96 -12.65
N SER A 91 7.00 -24.72 -13.21
CA SER A 91 5.70 -24.96 -12.59
C SER A 91 5.78 -25.79 -11.31
N ALA A 92 6.72 -26.76 -11.26
CA ALA A 92 6.88 -27.63 -10.08
C ALA A 92 7.56 -26.85 -8.94
N ALA A 93 8.60 -26.09 -9.25
CA ALA A 93 9.29 -25.25 -8.28
C ALA A 93 8.36 -24.18 -7.70
N LEU A 94 7.52 -23.54 -8.54
CA LEU A 94 6.54 -22.57 -8.09
C LEU A 94 5.47 -23.20 -7.20
N ALA A 95 4.96 -24.37 -7.57
CA ALA A 95 4.00 -25.12 -6.74
C ALA A 95 4.61 -25.48 -5.37
N ALA A 96 5.89 -25.88 -5.33
CA ALA A 96 6.61 -26.15 -4.08
C ALA A 96 6.78 -24.87 -3.21
N ALA A 97 7.03 -23.71 -3.83
CA ALA A 97 7.08 -22.43 -3.12
C ALA A 97 5.72 -22.08 -2.48
N ILE A 98 4.62 -22.27 -3.21
CA ILE A 98 3.25 -22.01 -2.71
C ILE A 98 2.92 -22.99 -1.56
N ALA A 99 3.23 -24.30 -1.73
CA ALA A 99 3.04 -25.28 -0.67
C ALA A 99 3.82 -24.91 0.60
N PHE A 100 5.05 -24.41 0.45
CA PHE A 100 5.85 -23.90 1.56
C PHE A 100 5.16 -22.71 2.27
N ALA A 101 4.60 -21.75 1.52
CA ALA A 101 3.89 -20.63 2.11
C ALA A 101 2.66 -21.10 2.91
N ILE A 102 1.89 -22.04 2.38
CA ILE A 102 0.71 -22.61 3.05
C ILE A 102 1.11 -23.36 4.33
N ALA A 103 2.20 -24.11 4.29
CA ALA A 103 2.69 -24.87 5.45
C ALA A 103 3.26 -23.99 6.58
N ASN A 104 3.59 -22.73 6.29
CA ASN A 104 4.16 -21.79 7.24
C ASN A 104 3.14 -20.71 7.66
N ASP A 105 1.91 -21.08 8.03
CA ASP A 105 0.92 -20.15 8.58
C ASP A 105 1.50 -19.39 9.78
N ALA A 106 1.19 -18.11 9.85
CA ALA A 106 1.60 -17.25 10.97
C ALA A 106 1.02 -17.80 12.28
N LYS A 107 1.88 -17.94 13.30
CA LYS A 107 1.48 -18.43 14.64
C LYS A 107 0.69 -17.41 15.45
N ALA A 108 0.68 -16.16 15.01
CA ALA A 108 -0.09 -15.11 15.65
C ALA A 108 -1.60 -15.45 15.66
N PRO A 109 -2.36 -15.06 16.71
CA PRO A 109 -3.79 -15.25 16.74
C PRO A 109 -4.49 -14.76 15.49
N ARG A 110 -5.59 -15.43 15.10
CA ARG A 110 -6.44 -14.96 14.00
C ARG A 110 -7.28 -13.75 14.38
N ASP A 111 -7.67 -13.66 15.62
CA ASP A 111 -8.20 -12.43 16.22
C ASP A 111 -7.09 -11.38 16.25
N MET A 112 -7.26 -10.32 15.46
CA MET A 112 -6.22 -9.31 15.31
C MET A 112 -6.14 -8.34 16.49
N GLU A 113 -7.22 -8.21 17.26
CA GLU A 113 -7.19 -7.44 18.50
C GLU A 113 -6.42 -8.21 19.58
N GLU A 114 -6.69 -9.50 19.74
CA GLU A 114 -5.89 -10.38 20.58
C GLU A 114 -4.41 -10.41 20.16
N SER A 115 -4.16 -10.50 18.85
CA SER A 115 -2.80 -10.45 18.29
C SER A 115 -2.09 -9.14 18.64
N HIS A 116 -2.78 -8.01 18.60
CA HIS A 116 -2.24 -6.72 19.00
C HIS A 116 -1.79 -6.73 20.45
N TYR A 117 -2.66 -7.15 21.39
CA TYR A 117 -2.30 -7.20 22.83
C TYR A 117 -1.22 -8.21 23.17
N ARG A 118 -1.08 -9.30 22.39
CA ARG A 118 0.00 -10.28 22.59
C ARG A 118 1.33 -9.86 21.97
N SER A 119 1.34 -8.88 21.08
CA SER A 119 2.54 -8.38 20.38
C SER A 119 2.91 -6.95 20.79
N PHE A 120 2.52 -5.96 20.04
CA PHE A 120 2.86 -4.55 20.29
C PHE A 120 2.33 -4.05 21.63
N GLY A 121 1.05 -4.28 21.89
CA GLY A 121 0.38 -3.83 23.08
C GLY A 121 0.92 -4.43 24.38
N ARG A 122 1.65 -5.54 24.30
CA ARG A 122 2.19 -6.18 25.51
C ARG A 122 3.13 -5.29 26.31
N ASN A 123 3.89 -4.45 25.63
CA ASN A 123 4.92 -3.61 26.24
C ASN A 123 4.63 -2.11 26.14
N GLU A 124 3.51 -1.74 25.52
CA GLU A 124 3.14 -0.34 25.34
C GLU A 124 2.28 0.16 26.52
N PRO A 125 2.63 1.33 27.10
CA PRO A 125 1.88 1.85 28.25
C PRO A 125 0.45 2.30 27.91
N LEU A 126 0.19 2.60 26.62
CA LEU A 126 -1.11 3.02 26.11
C LEU A 126 -1.54 2.11 24.94
N ALA A 127 -1.54 0.80 25.20
CA ALA A 127 -1.76 -0.23 24.20
C ALA A 127 -3.19 -0.31 23.66
N GLN A 128 -4.16 0.34 24.33
CA GLN A 128 -5.57 0.21 23.95
C GLN A 128 -5.80 0.43 22.47
N GLY A 129 -6.46 -0.53 21.82
CA GLY A 129 -6.99 -0.38 20.46
C GLY A 129 -8.00 0.76 20.40
N ILE A 130 -7.90 1.60 19.37
CA ILE A 130 -8.76 2.78 19.17
C ILE A 130 -9.30 2.85 17.74
N GLY A 131 -9.13 1.80 16.97
CA GLY A 131 -9.68 1.63 15.63
C GLY A 131 -10.13 0.21 15.39
N PRO A 132 -10.81 -0.08 14.28
CA PRO A 132 -11.36 -1.40 14.01
C PRO A 132 -10.27 -2.44 13.79
N PHE A 133 -10.51 -3.64 14.34
CA PHE A 133 -9.79 -4.87 14.05
C PHE A 133 -10.71 -5.83 13.30
N LYS A 134 -10.13 -6.73 12.53
CA LYS A 134 -10.86 -7.79 11.83
C LYS A 134 -10.04 -9.07 11.89
N PRO A 135 -10.65 -10.22 12.24
CA PRO A 135 -9.97 -11.50 12.22
C PRO A 135 -9.35 -11.79 10.85
N ARG A 136 -8.09 -12.26 10.85
CA ARG A 136 -7.35 -12.60 9.64
C ARG A 136 -7.77 -13.94 9.05
N GLY A 137 -7.53 -14.09 7.73
CA GLY A 137 -7.65 -15.36 7.03
C GLY A 137 -6.46 -16.29 7.19
N GLU A 138 -6.47 -17.36 6.40
CA GLU A 138 -5.38 -18.30 6.17
C GLU A 138 -4.26 -17.66 5.34
N PRO A 139 -3.08 -18.32 5.22
CA PRO A 139 -2.06 -17.92 4.28
C PRO A 139 -2.62 -17.79 2.88
N SER A 140 -2.41 -16.64 2.26
CA SER A 140 -2.91 -16.37 0.92
C SER A 140 -1.95 -15.50 0.14
N GLY A 141 -2.09 -15.50 -1.18
CA GLY A 141 -1.31 -14.62 -2.02
C GLY A 141 -1.57 -14.74 -3.50
N VAL A 142 -0.87 -13.91 -4.24
CA VAL A 142 -0.89 -13.87 -5.71
C VAL A 142 0.52 -13.61 -6.24
N ILE A 143 0.83 -14.18 -7.40
CA ILE A 143 2.10 -13.99 -8.12
C ILE A 143 1.77 -13.45 -9.50
N VAL A 144 2.40 -12.33 -9.84
CA VAL A 144 2.27 -11.63 -11.12
C VAL A 144 3.64 -11.56 -11.77
N ARG A 145 3.77 -11.93 -13.04
CA ARG A 145 4.98 -11.77 -13.83
C ARG A 145 4.68 -11.16 -15.20
N GLY A 146 5.49 -10.21 -15.62
CA GLY A 146 5.23 -9.48 -16.87
C GLY A 146 3.89 -8.72 -16.90
N GLY A 147 3.30 -8.46 -15.72
CA GLY A 147 1.96 -7.90 -15.56
C GLY A 147 0.83 -8.95 -15.55
N TYR A 148 1.09 -10.21 -15.91
CA TYR A 148 0.09 -11.29 -15.95
C TYR A 148 0.01 -12.02 -14.62
N LEU A 149 -1.20 -12.45 -14.26
CA LEU A 149 -1.39 -13.35 -13.14
C LEU A 149 -0.83 -14.73 -13.50
N VAL A 150 0.03 -15.28 -12.63
CA VAL A 150 0.67 -16.58 -12.84
C VAL A 150 0.20 -17.61 -11.82
N ALA A 151 -0.01 -17.21 -10.58
CA ALA A 151 -0.47 -18.09 -9.52
C ALA A 151 -1.22 -17.33 -8.44
N GLN A 152 -2.08 -18.06 -7.72
CA GLN A 152 -2.77 -17.61 -6.52
C GLN A 152 -3.00 -18.77 -5.58
N TRP A 153 -3.15 -18.48 -4.28
CA TRP A 153 -3.49 -19.49 -3.27
C TRP A 153 -4.26 -18.88 -2.10
N GLY A 154 -4.93 -19.74 -1.32
CA GLY A 154 -5.77 -19.33 -0.21
C GLY A 154 -6.99 -18.52 -0.66
N GLU A 155 -7.31 -17.47 0.09
CA GLU A 155 -8.43 -16.56 -0.16
C GLU A 155 -7.92 -15.18 -0.60
N PRO A 156 -7.41 -15.00 -1.84
CA PRO A 156 -6.84 -13.73 -2.28
C PRO A 156 -7.87 -12.60 -2.37
N ASP A 157 -9.17 -12.92 -2.48
CA ASP A 157 -10.29 -11.96 -2.47
C ASP A 157 -10.62 -11.45 -1.06
N ARG A 158 -10.13 -12.11 -0.02
CA ARG A 158 -10.43 -11.74 1.34
C ARG A 158 -9.87 -10.37 1.68
N VAL A 159 -10.77 -9.50 2.13
CA VAL A 159 -10.40 -8.15 2.58
C VAL A 159 -9.94 -8.23 4.04
N ASP A 160 -8.66 -8.16 4.28
CA ASP A 160 -8.05 -8.19 5.61
C ASP A 160 -7.22 -6.94 5.88
N MET A 161 -6.92 -6.68 7.17
CA MET A 161 -5.97 -5.64 7.56
C MET A 161 -4.60 -5.89 6.92
N THR A 162 -3.94 -4.82 6.47
CA THR A 162 -2.57 -4.93 5.95
C THR A 162 -1.53 -4.37 6.91
N HIS A 163 -1.98 -3.82 8.03
CA HIS A 163 -1.08 -3.10 8.95
C HIS A 163 -0.22 -2.08 8.18
N SER A 164 1.09 -2.14 8.33
CA SER A 164 2.00 -1.12 7.81
C SER A 164 2.14 -1.06 6.28
N VAL A 165 1.57 -1.98 5.50
CA VAL A 165 1.41 -1.74 4.04
C VAL A 165 0.62 -0.45 3.79
N THR A 166 -0.27 -0.08 4.72
CA THR A 166 -0.99 1.20 4.73
C THR A 166 -0.07 2.41 4.54
N LYS A 167 1.14 2.36 5.11
CA LYS A 167 2.12 3.45 5.01
C LYS A 167 2.55 3.73 3.56
N SER A 168 2.64 2.70 2.74
CA SER A 168 2.97 2.85 1.33
C SER A 168 1.82 3.51 0.53
N PHE A 169 0.57 3.22 0.88
CA PHE A 169 -0.59 3.93 0.32
C PHE A 169 -0.63 5.39 0.78
N LEU A 170 -0.26 5.66 2.04
CA LEU A 170 -0.12 7.04 2.54
C LEU A 170 0.97 7.78 1.76
N SER A 171 2.14 7.18 1.59
CA SER A 171 3.21 7.74 0.76
C SER A 171 2.72 8.06 -0.66
N ALA A 172 2.03 7.12 -1.31
CA ALA A 172 1.47 7.35 -2.64
C ALA A 172 0.48 8.53 -2.66
N THR A 173 -0.34 8.67 -1.61
CA THR A 173 -1.31 9.77 -1.50
C THR A 173 -0.62 11.13 -1.32
N VAL A 174 0.50 11.17 -0.58
CA VAL A 174 1.38 12.35 -0.48
C VAL A 174 2.05 12.62 -1.83
N GLY A 175 2.48 11.57 -2.56
CA GLY A 175 3.02 11.68 -3.90
C GLY A 175 2.05 12.29 -4.91
N LEU A 176 0.78 11.91 -4.82
CA LEU A 176 -0.27 12.52 -5.62
C LEU A 176 -0.45 14.02 -5.31
N ALA A 177 -0.21 14.46 -4.06
CA ALA A 177 -0.21 15.87 -3.69
C ALA A 177 1.02 16.61 -4.24
N PHE A 178 2.20 15.97 -4.17
CA PHE A 178 3.43 16.48 -4.77
C PHE A 178 3.29 16.66 -6.28
N ASP A 179 2.81 15.66 -6.99
CA ASP A 179 2.61 15.69 -8.45
C ASP A 179 1.63 16.77 -8.92
N ARG A 180 0.76 17.26 -8.02
CA ARG A 180 -0.20 18.34 -8.28
C ARG A 180 0.24 19.70 -7.77
N GLY A 181 1.46 19.79 -7.24
CA GLY A 181 2.00 21.03 -6.70
C GLY A 181 1.36 21.49 -5.37
N LEU A 182 0.53 20.64 -4.73
CA LEU A 182 0.03 20.93 -3.38
C LEU A 182 1.18 20.90 -2.34
N ILE A 183 2.21 20.14 -2.64
CA ILE A 183 3.50 20.12 -1.93
C ILE A 183 4.56 20.53 -2.96
N PRO A 184 4.95 21.81 -3.03
CA PRO A 184 5.90 22.28 -4.04
C PRO A 184 7.27 21.61 -3.92
N SER A 185 7.70 21.32 -2.69
CA SER A 185 8.97 20.63 -2.41
C SER A 185 8.85 19.77 -1.16
N VAL A 186 9.37 18.54 -1.21
CA VAL A 186 9.52 17.70 -0.01
C VAL A 186 10.48 18.30 1.01
N ARG A 187 11.26 19.31 0.63
CA ARG A 187 12.16 20.05 1.50
C ARG A 187 11.48 21.20 2.23
N ASP A 188 10.23 21.52 1.88
CA ASP A 188 9.47 22.55 2.58
C ASP A 188 9.06 22.08 3.97
N THR A 189 9.07 23.01 4.93
CA THR A 189 8.58 22.73 6.28
C THR A 189 7.07 22.51 6.25
N VAL A 190 6.61 21.43 6.89
CA VAL A 190 5.21 20.99 6.85
C VAL A 190 4.28 22.07 7.41
N TRP A 191 4.64 22.69 8.54
CA TRP A 191 3.77 23.65 9.24
C TRP A 191 3.33 24.83 8.40
N LYS A 192 4.16 25.30 7.45
CA LYS A 192 3.86 26.44 6.58
C LYS A 192 2.68 26.21 5.64
N SER A 193 2.40 24.95 5.34
CA SER A 193 1.30 24.54 4.46
C SER A 193 0.06 24.04 5.24
N GLN A 194 0.10 24.11 6.58
CA GLN A 194 -0.97 23.59 7.41
C GLN A 194 -1.90 24.73 7.89
N ALA A 195 -3.19 24.56 7.63
CA ALA A 195 -4.19 25.39 8.29
C ALA A 195 -4.51 24.83 9.69
N PRO A 196 -4.92 25.68 10.62
CA PRO A 196 -5.47 25.22 11.89
C PRO A 196 -6.69 24.31 11.66
N VAL A 197 -6.76 23.20 12.40
CA VAL A 197 -7.90 22.28 12.35
C VAL A 197 -8.47 22.07 13.75
N TYR A 198 -9.78 21.81 13.81
CA TYR A 198 -10.44 21.46 15.05
C TYR A 198 -10.69 19.96 15.11
N ARG A 199 -10.29 19.34 16.24
CA ARG A 199 -10.66 17.98 16.55
C ARG A 199 -12.12 17.93 16.96
N LEU A 200 -12.91 17.14 16.24
CA LEU A 200 -14.30 16.89 16.61
C LEU A 200 -14.34 15.62 17.49
N ARG A 201 -15.00 15.70 18.64
CA ARG A 201 -15.28 14.54 19.48
C ARG A 201 -16.70 14.06 19.22
N LEU A 202 -16.84 12.81 18.81
CA LEU A 202 -18.15 12.20 18.56
C LEU A 202 -18.68 11.44 19.78
N THR A 203 -17.82 11.15 20.77
CA THR A 203 -18.16 10.44 22.00
C THR A 203 -17.69 11.22 23.23
N ALA A 204 -18.45 11.15 24.31
CA ALA A 204 -18.01 11.67 25.60
C ALA A 204 -16.77 10.90 26.06
N SER A 205 -15.73 11.59 26.51
CA SER A 205 -14.58 11.01 27.20
C SER A 205 -14.56 11.47 28.65
N SER A 206 -13.95 10.70 29.51
CA SER A 206 -13.80 11.02 30.93
C SER A 206 -12.79 12.16 31.21
N GLU A 207 -12.17 12.73 30.18
CA GLU A 207 -11.21 13.83 30.35
C GLU A 207 -11.96 15.17 30.62
N PRO A 208 -11.47 16.01 31.53
CA PRO A 208 -12.02 17.34 31.75
C PRO A 208 -12.07 18.15 30.44
N GLY A 209 -13.19 18.78 30.15
CA GLY A 209 -13.41 19.53 28.90
C GLY A 209 -13.83 18.66 27.71
N SER A 210 -14.18 17.39 27.94
CA SER A 210 -14.57 16.42 26.92
C SER A 210 -16.06 16.42 26.60
N GLU A 211 -16.76 17.51 26.78
CA GLU A 211 -18.18 17.61 26.45
C GLU A 211 -18.43 17.31 24.96
N LEU A 212 -19.48 16.53 24.69
CA LEU A 212 -19.89 16.18 23.35
C LEU A 212 -20.06 17.44 22.47
N GLY A 213 -19.38 17.46 21.33
CA GLY A 213 -19.56 18.52 20.32
C GLY A 213 -18.68 19.75 20.52
N HIS A 214 -17.88 19.86 21.57
CA HIS A 214 -16.94 20.98 21.68
C HIS A 214 -15.68 20.73 20.84
N PRO A 215 -15.38 21.59 19.85
CA PRO A 215 -14.18 21.47 19.05
C PRO A 215 -12.93 21.78 19.90
N MET A 216 -11.92 20.93 19.81
CA MET A 216 -10.59 21.22 20.36
C MET A 216 -9.67 21.68 19.24
N PHE A 217 -8.98 22.78 19.47
CA PHE A 217 -7.96 23.25 18.53
C PHE A 217 -6.80 22.25 18.48
N LEU A 218 -6.45 21.79 17.28
CA LEU A 218 -5.38 20.86 17.03
C LEU A 218 -4.26 21.54 16.25
N ASP A 219 -3.12 21.73 16.91
CA ASP A 219 -1.91 22.29 16.33
C ASP A 219 -0.70 21.36 16.60
N PRO A 220 -0.44 20.41 15.69
CA PRO A 220 0.70 19.50 15.80
C PRO A 220 2.05 20.19 15.65
N TRP A 221 2.08 21.48 15.29
CA TRP A 221 3.28 22.24 14.93
C TRP A 221 3.61 23.34 15.93
N ASN A 222 3.03 23.31 17.11
CA ASN A 222 3.12 24.39 18.11
C ASN A 222 4.48 24.54 18.82
N THR A 223 5.41 23.61 18.62
CA THR A 223 6.76 23.70 19.21
C THR A 223 7.79 24.21 18.20
N PRO A 224 8.87 24.87 18.68
CA PRO A 224 9.98 25.27 17.81
C PRO A 224 10.58 24.10 17.04
N HIS A 225 10.70 22.92 17.69
CA HIS A 225 11.22 21.70 17.07
C HIS A 225 10.31 21.24 15.92
N ASN A 226 9.01 21.08 16.15
CA ASN A 226 8.08 20.60 15.14
C ASN A 226 7.98 21.53 13.92
N LYS A 227 8.23 22.83 14.08
CA LYS A 227 8.25 23.79 12.98
C LYS A 227 9.46 23.64 12.05
N THR A 228 10.48 22.91 12.44
CA THR A 228 11.64 22.62 11.59
C THR A 228 11.45 21.42 10.68
N ILE A 229 10.47 20.58 10.97
CA ILE A 229 10.22 19.31 10.27
C ILE A 229 9.75 19.58 8.84
N ILE A 230 10.40 18.93 7.87
CA ILE A 230 10.06 18.95 6.45
C ILE A 230 9.26 17.68 6.07
N TRP A 231 8.63 17.70 4.91
CA TRP A 231 7.88 16.55 4.40
C TRP A 231 8.76 15.30 4.25
N ASP A 232 9.99 15.45 3.79
CA ASP A 232 10.98 14.36 3.67
C ASP A 232 11.21 13.66 5.02
N ASP A 233 11.30 14.41 6.11
CA ASP A 233 11.54 13.86 7.45
C ASP A 233 10.38 12.99 7.94
N LEU A 234 9.14 13.41 7.71
CA LEU A 234 7.96 12.61 8.05
C LEU A 234 7.87 11.33 7.21
N LEU A 235 8.10 11.46 5.90
CA LEU A 235 8.06 10.33 4.96
C LEU A 235 9.13 9.28 5.25
N ARG A 236 10.30 9.70 5.72
CA ARG A 236 11.43 8.82 6.08
C ARG A 236 11.38 8.33 7.52
N GLN A 237 10.42 8.78 8.31
CA GLN A 237 10.37 8.55 9.77
C GLN A 237 11.64 9.01 10.51
N THR A 238 12.14 10.16 10.11
CA THR A 238 13.32 10.82 10.71
C THR A 238 12.98 12.16 11.36
N SER A 239 11.69 12.45 11.53
CA SER A 239 11.22 13.76 11.99
C SER A 239 11.47 14.04 13.47
N ASP A 240 11.56 13.01 14.30
CA ASP A 240 11.53 13.11 15.76
C ASP A 240 10.43 14.06 16.29
N TRP A 241 9.30 14.11 15.59
CA TRP A 241 8.13 14.91 15.99
C TRP A 241 7.76 14.61 17.44
N GLU A 242 7.46 15.64 18.19
CA GLU A 242 7.07 15.55 19.60
C GLU A 242 5.60 15.94 19.80
N GLY A 243 4.91 15.17 20.64
CA GLY A 243 3.52 15.47 21.00
C GLY A 243 2.65 14.25 21.23
N THR A 244 1.36 14.54 21.31
CA THR A 244 0.30 13.53 21.44
C THR A 244 -0.73 13.75 20.35
N LEU A 245 -1.03 12.67 19.62
CA LEU A 245 -2.07 12.69 18.59
C LEU A 245 -3.04 11.52 18.83
N TRP A 246 -4.34 11.79 18.78
CA TRP A 246 -5.40 10.80 19.02
C TRP A 246 -5.28 10.07 20.38
N GLY A 247 -4.78 10.75 21.42
CA GLY A 247 -4.54 10.19 22.73
C GLY A 247 -3.31 9.30 22.85
N LYS A 248 -2.50 9.21 21.79
CA LYS A 248 -1.25 8.45 21.76
C LYS A 248 -0.07 9.41 21.73
N PRO A 249 0.72 9.54 22.80
CA PRO A 249 1.97 10.29 22.78
C PRO A 249 3.03 9.51 21.96
N GLU A 250 3.89 10.22 21.27
CA GLU A 250 4.89 9.63 20.37
C GLU A 250 5.86 8.68 21.09
N TRP A 251 6.16 8.96 22.36
CA TRP A 251 7.04 8.14 23.18
C TRP A 251 6.42 6.80 23.61
N ALA A 252 5.10 6.62 23.49
CA ALA A 252 4.41 5.39 23.89
C ALA A 252 4.37 4.32 22.79
N ASP A 253 4.74 4.66 21.56
CA ASP A 253 4.80 3.72 20.46
C ASP A 253 6.14 2.97 20.47
N ARG A 254 6.11 1.65 20.59
CA ARG A 254 7.30 0.76 20.60
C ARG A 254 8.41 1.29 21.53
N PRO A 255 8.07 1.56 22.78
CA PRO A 255 8.99 2.19 23.68
C PRO A 255 10.23 1.33 23.92
N ALA A 256 11.40 1.95 24.07
CA ALA A 256 12.61 1.29 24.58
C ALA A 256 12.35 0.72 25.97
N GLN A 257 13.16 -0.24 26.42
CA GLN A 257 12.92 -0.94 27.70
C GLN A 257 12.90 -0.05 28.95
N ASN A 258 13.48 1.15 28.86
CA ASN A 258 13.50 2.10 29.98
C ASN A 258 12.53 3.26 29.72
N SER A 259 11.31 3.16 30.24
CA SER A 259 10.23 4.15 30.03
C SER A 259 10.55 5.56 30.58
N ALA A 260 11.40 5.68 31.58
CA ALA A 260 11.77 6.98 32.16
C ALA A 260 12.61 7.83 31.19
N GLU A 261 13.40 7.19 30.34
CA GLU A 261 14.24 7.87 29.37
C GLU A 261 13.46 8.42 28.18
N TRP A 262 12.31 7.84 27.84
CA TRP A 262 11.54 8.24 26.66
C TRP A 262 10.94 9.62 26.78
N LYS A 263 10.40 9.94 27.94
CA LYS A 263 9.70 11.21 28.19
C LYS A 263 10.64 12.42 28.25
N SER A 264 11.89 12.19 28.63
CA SER A 264 12.86 13.25 28.91
C SER A 264 14.08 13.25 27.99
N ARG A 265 14.13 12.35 27.00
CA ARG A 265 15.27 12.33 26.07
C ARG A 265 15.39 13.63 25.27
N PRO A 266 16.61 14.09 25.00
CA PRO A 266 16.82 15.21 24.08
C PRO A 266 16.26 14.89 22.68
N ARG A 267 15.65 15.88 22.04
CA ARG A 267 15.19 15.74 20.65
C ARG A 267 16.39 15.68 19.70
N LYS A 268 16.29 14.80 18.73
CA LYS A 268 17.24 14.71 17.63
C LYS A 268 16.83 15.69 16.54
N ALA A 269 17.80 16.32 15.89
CA ALA A 269 17.48 17.17 14.75
C ALA A 269 16.76 16.35 13.66
N PRO A 270 15.67 16.87 13.05
CA PRO A 270 14.99 16.18 11.97
C PRO A 270 15.96 15.75 10.85
N GLY A 271 15.75 14.57 10.28
CA GLY A 271 16.61 13.98 9.26
C GLY A 271 17.83 13.22 9.78
N THR A 272 18.18 13.32 11.08
CA THR A 272 19.45 12.76 11.60
C THR A 272 19.33 11.36 12.20
N ALA A 273 18.12 10.95 12.60
CA ALA A 273 17.89 9.64 13.20
C ALA A 273 16.57 9.03 12.73
N TYR A 274 16.60 7.77 12.43
CA TYR A 274 15.44 6.98 12.08
C TYR A 274 14.77 6.43 13.34
N GLU A 275 13.44 6.54 13.41
CA GLU A 275 12.62 5.91 14.44
C GLU A 275 11.27 5.55 13.87
N TYR A 276 10.99 4.24 13.76
CA TYR A 276 9.72 3.75 13.25
C TYR A 276 8.61 4.01 14.26
N ASN A 277 7.73 4.97 13.98
CA ASN A 277 6.76 5.49 14.93
C ASN A 277 5.41 5.80 14.27
N ASP A 278 4.37 5.07 14.68
CA ASP A 278 3.03 5.19 14.08
C ASP A 278 2.30 6.47 14.48
N VAL A 279 2.63 7.10 15.62
CA VAL A 279 2.07 8.42 15.96
C VAL A 279 2.55 9.46 14.94
N ARG A 280 3.84 9.44 14.59
CA ARG A 280 4.42 10.33 13.57
C ARG A 280 3.87 10.06 12.17
N VAL A 281 3.57 8.80 11.86
CA VAL A 281 2.87 8.43 10.63
C VAL A 281 1.44 8.98 10.61
N ASN A 282 0.75 8.99 11.75
CA ASN A 282 -0.58 9.59 11.86
C ASN A 282 -0.53 11.13 11.75
N VAL A 283 0.57 11.76 12.21
CA VAL A 283 0.81 13.19 11.95
C VAL A 283 0.95 13.47 10.45
N LEU A 284 1.66 12.61 9.70
CA LEU A 284 1.72 12.71 8.24
C LEU A 284 0.34 12.53 7.60
N ALA A 285 -0.48 11.58 8.08
CA ALA A 285 -1.84 11.36 7.58
C ALA A 285 -2.74 12.60 7.82
N LEU A 286 -2.63 13.22 9.00
CA LEU A 286 -3.33 14.48 9.30
C LEU A 286 -2.87 15.61 8.39
N ALA A 287 -1.55 15.79 8.24
CA ALA A 287 -0.99 16.82 7.36
C ALA A 287 -1.42 16.64 5.90
N ALA A 288 -1.41 15.40 5.40
CA ALA A 288 -1.89 15.07 4.06
C ALA A 288 -3.40 15.33 3.92
N THR A 289 -4.22 14.97 4.91
CA THR A 289 -5.66 15.25 4.90
C THR A 289 -5.93 16.76 4.82
N ASN A 290 -5.17 17.54 5.59
CA ASN A 290 -5.32 19.00 5.62
C ASN A 290 -4.93 19.65 4.28
N ILE A 291 -3.81 19.21 3.66
CA ILE A 291 -3.36 19.80 2.39
C ILE A 291 -4.29 19.43 1.22
N TRP A 292 -4.85 18.22 1.22
CA TRP A 292 -5.85 17.80 0.26
C TRP A 292 -7.22 18.43 0.48
N ARG A 293 -7.51 18.88 1.70
CA ARG A 293 -8.85 19.33 2.15
C ARG A 293 -9.96 18.32 1.82
N ARG A 294 -9.61 17.03 1.86
CA ARG A 294 -10.48 15.90 1.53
C ARG A 294 -10.10 14.67 2.35
N PRO A 295 -11.05 13.76 2.63
CA PRO A 295 -10.73 12.44 3.16
C PRO A 295 -9.73 11.71 2.25
N LEU A 296 -8.63 11.20 2.82
CA LEU A 296 -7.61 10.49 2.02
C LEU A 296 -8.13 9.23 1.31
N PRO A 297 -9.12 8.47 1.83
CA PRO A 297 -9.72 7.37 1.07
C PRO A 297 -10.36 7.81 -0.24
N GLU A 298 -10.97 9.00 -0.29
CA GLU A 298 -11.53 9.55 -1.54
C GLU A 298 -10.42 9.93 -2.51
N VAL A 299 -9.37 10.58 -2.03
CA VAL A 299 -8.20 10.95 -2.83
C VAL A 299 -7.56 9.71 -3.43
N LEU A 300 -7.32 8.69 -2.60
CA LEU A 300 -6.72 7.43 -3.04
C LEU A 300 -7.59 6.72 -4.07
N ARG A 301 -8.92 6.66 -3.83
CA ARG A 301 -9.88 6.08 -4.77
C ARG A 301 -9.81 6.76 -6.13
N ASP A 302 -10.00 8.08 -6.15
CA ASP A 302 -10.20 8.84 -7.39
C ASP A 302 -8.94 8.93 -8.24
N HIS A 303 -7.78 8.99 -7.59
CA HIS A 303 -6.52 9.29 -8.28
C HIS A 303 -5.56 8.09 -8.43
N LEU A 304 -5.84 6.98 -7.73
CA LEU A 304 -4.98 5.80 -7.81
C LEU A 304 -5.78 4.50 -7.98
N MET A 305 -6.68 4.17 -7.05
CA MET A 305 -7.29 2.83 -7.01
C MET A 305 -8.25 2.59 -8.18
N ASP A 306 -9.16 3.53 -8.48
CA ASP A 306 -10.05 3.44 -9.65
C ASP A 306 -9.26 3.44 -10.97
N PRO A 307 -8.27 4.35 -11.19
CA PRO A 307 -7.42 4.32 -12.37
C PRO A 307 -6.68 3.01 -12.64
N ILE A 308 -6.23 2.31 -11.60
CA ILE A 308 -5.58 0.99 -11.75
C ILE A 308 -6.57 -0.18 -11.77
N GLY A 309 -7.87 0.08 -11.75
CA GLY A 309 -8.91 -0.94 -11.79
C GLY A 309 -9.01 -1.79 -10.52
N ALA A 310 -8.66 -1.24 -9.36
CA ALA A 310 -8.83 -1.90 -8.09
C ALA A 310 -10.32 -2.14 -7.77
N SER A 311 -10.61 -3.13 -6.92
CA SER A 311 -11.96 -3.43 -6.48
C SER A 311 -12.56 -2.29 -5.67
N ARG A 312 -13.87 -2.36 -5.40
CA ARG A 312 -14.55 -1.41 -4.50
C ARG A 312 -14.66 -1.94 -3.06
N THR A 313 -13.96 -3.03 -2.74
CA THR A 313 -14.09 -3.70 -1.44
C THR A 313 -13.12 -3.18 -0.39
N TRP A 314 -12.00 -2.56 -0.79
CA TRP A 314 -11.03 -2.00 0.15
C TRP A 314 -11.62 -0.85 0.98
N ARG A 315 -11.09 -0.66 2.18
CA ARG A 315 -11.43 0.45 3.09
C ARG A 315 -10.17 0.93 3.78
N TRP A 316 -10.08 2.24 4.00
CA TRP A 316 -9.02 2.83 4.79
C TRP A 316 -9.64 3.52 6.00
N ASN A 317 -9.47 2.91 7.15
CA ASN A 317 -10.14 3.32 8.38
C ASN A 317 -9.20 4.16 9.26
N GLY A 318 -9.78 5.15 9.94
CA GLY A 318 -9.13 5.90 11.00
C GLY A 318 -9.36 5.28 12.37
N TYR A 319 -9.03 6.05 13.39
CA TYR A 319 -9.39 5.76 14.79
C TYR A 319 -10.72 6.38 15.16
N ASP A 320 -11.40 5.83 16.13
CA ASP A 320 -12.73 6.29 16.59
C ASP A 320 -12.71 7.74 17.06
N ASN A 321 -11.55 8.20 17.56
CA ASN A 321 -11.33 9.55 18.04
C ASN A 321 -10.59 10.47 17.06
N ALA A 322 -10.34 10.03 15.82
CA ALA A 322 -9.54 10.76 14.82
C ALA A 322 -10.43 11.61 13.88
N TRP A 323 -11.35 12.38 14.45
CA TRP A 323 -12.24 13.24 13.70
C TRP A 323 -11.85 14.71 13.79
N ILE A 324 -11.84 15.38 12.66
CA ILE A 324 -11.61 16.83 12.53
C ILE A 324 -12.76 17.50 11.80
N THR A 325 -12.89 18.81 11.97
CA THR A 325 -13.72 19.62 11.12
C THR A 325 -12.87 20.20 10.00
N LEU A 326 -13.22 19.89 8.77
CA LEU A 326 -12.55 20.38 7.57
C LEU A 326 -13.59 21.00 6.64
N ASP A 327 -13.44 22.29 6.34
CA ASP A 327 -14.40 23.05 5.51
C ASP A 327 -15.86 22.91 5.99
N GLY A 328 -16.08 22.97 7.30
CA GLY A 328 -17.40 22.86 7.93
C GLY A 328 -17.99 21.45 7.99
N ARG A 329 -17.23 20.41 7.62
CA ARG A 329 -17.70 19.01 7.61
C ARG A 329 -16.85 18.14 8.52
N PRO A 330 -17.44 17.15 9.23
CA PRO A 330 -16.70 16.12 9.91
C PRO A 330 -15.92 15.24 8.92
N VAL A 331 -14.62 15.08 9.16
CA VAL A 331 -13.75 14.21 8.36
C VAL A 331 -12.97 13.31 9.32
N GLN A 332 -13.01 12.00 9.10
CA GLN A 332 -12.14 11.08 9.81
C GLN A 332 -10.76 11.08 9.16
N VAL A 333 -9.74 11.38 9.96
CA VAL A 333 -8.34 11.18 9.56
C VAL A 333 -8.01 9.70 9.65
N VAL A 334 -7.43 9.15 8.61
CA VAL A 334 -7.10 7.72 8.55
C VAL A 334 -5.97 7.37 9.51
N SER A 335 -5.94 6.11 9.99
CA SER A 335 -4.73 5.54 10.58
C SER A 335 -3.69 5.30 9.48
N GLY A 336 -2.52 5.91 9.62
CA GLY A 336 -1.47 5.83 8.61
C GLY A 336 -0.73 4.48 8.60
N GLY A 337 -0.79 3.70 9.69
CA GLY A 337 -0.06 2.44 9.81
C GLY A 337 -0.84 1.26 10.39
N GLY A 338 -2.05 1.49 10.94
CA GLY A 338 -2.87 0.43 11.52
C GLY A 338 -2.35 -0.14 12.83
N HIS A 339 -1.57 0.63 13.60
CA HIS A 339 -0.91 0.11 14.80
C HIS A 339 -1.90 -0.22 15.93
N TRP A 340 -2.82 0.69 16.25
CA TRP A 340 -3.88 0.50 17.25
C TRP A 340 -5.24 0.21 16.60
N GLY A 341 -5.24 -0.60 15.53
CA GLY A 341 -6.40 -0.83 14.68
C GLY A 341 -6.51 0.16 13.52
N GLY A 342 -7.56 0.02 12.71
CA GLY A 342 -7.73 0.84 11.50
C GLY A 342 -6.70 0.55 10.41
N GLY A 343 -6.33 1.56 9.62
CA GLY A 343 -5.47 1.39 8.47
C GLY A 343 -6.19 0.77 7.27
N MET A 344 -5.42 0.28 6.29
CA MET A 344 -5.94 -0.28 5.06
C MET A 344 -6.45 -1.71 5.25
N PHE A 345 -7.69 -1.95 4.86
CA PHE A 345 -8.32 -3.27 4.72
C PHE A 345 -8.49 -3.52 3.22
N ILE A 346 -7.82 -4.52 2.67
CA ILE A 346 -7.72 -4.70 1.24
C ILE A 346 -7.45 -6.18 0.91
N ASN A 347 -7.82 -6.64 -0.26
CA ASN A 347 -7.54 -7.97 -0.75
C ASN A 347 -6.17 -8.07 -1.45
N ALA A 348 -5.68 -9.29 -1.70
CA ALA A 348 -4.37 -9.52 -2.29
C ALA A 348 -4.28 -9.05 -3.77
N TRP A 349 -5.39 -9.07 -4.50
CA TRP A 349 -5.46 -8.60 -5.89
C TRP A 349 -5.18 -7.11 -6.02
N ASP A 350 -5.83 -6.31 -5.17
CA ASP A 350 -5.64 -4.86 -5.16
C ASP A 350 -4.24 -4.48 -4.65
N MET A 351 -3.69 -5.26 -3.70
CA MET A 351 -2.29 -5.13 -3.30
C MET A 351 -1.33 -5.41 -4.46
N ALA A 352 -1.59 -6.43 -5.27
CA ALA A 352 -0.78 -6.76 -6.44
C ALA A 352 -0.85 -5.68 -7.52
N ARG A 353 -2.02 -5.04 -7.74
CA ARG A 353 -2.16 -3.89 -8.63
C ARG A 353 -1.30 -2.71 -8.19
N PHE A 354 -1.31 -2.42 -6.89
CA PHE A 354 -0.45 -1.39 -6.32
C PHE A 354 1.04 -1.71 -6.48
N GLY A 355 1.43 -2.97 -6.24
CA GLY A 355 2.79 -3.44 -6.49
C GLY A 355 3.21 -3.30 -7.96
N LEU A 356 2.32 -3.66 -8.89
CA LEU A 356 2.56 -3.52 -10.33
C LEU A 356 2.69 -2.04 -10.74
N LEU A 357 1.85 -1.15 -10.19
CA LEU A 357 1.97 0.30 -10.43
C LEU A 357 3.35 0.82 -10.02
N THR A 358 3.82 0.45 -8.83
CA THR A 358 5.13 0.90 -8.32
C THR A 358 6.29 0.28 -9.11
N GLN A 359 6.16 -0.99 -9.53
CA GLN A 359 7.12 -1.65 -10.43
C GLN A 359 7.21 -0.93 -11.78
N ARG A 360 6.08 -0.48 -12.32
CA ARG A 360 5.98 0.29 -13.59
C ARG A 360 6.31 1.78 -13.38
N ARG A 361 6.96 2.14 -12.28
CA ARG A 361 7.38 3.51 -11.97
C ARG A 361 6.24 4.52 -12.08
N GLY A 362 5.06 4.13 -11.58
CA GLY A 362 3.88 4.97 -11.56
C GLY A 362 3.08 5.02 -12.88
N MET A 363 3.45 4.23 -13.88
CA MET A 363 2.68 4.06 -15.10
C MET A 363 1.67 2.93 -14.99
N TRP A 364 0.48 3.13 -15.57
CA TRP A 364 -0.54 2.10 -15.73
C TRP A 364 -1.00 2.10 -17.20
N GLY A 365 -0.45 1.19 -17.98
CA GLY A 365 -0.53 1.25 -19.43
C GLY A 365 0.15 2.54 -19.95
N ASP A 366 -0.61 3.35 -20.65
CA ASP A 366 -0.19 4.66 -21.18
C ASP A 366 -0.42 5.84 -20.21
N LYS A 367 -1.06 5.57 -19.04
CA LYS A 367 -1.43 6.61 -18.08
C LYS A 367 -0.39 6.75 -16.97
N ARG A 368 0.05 7.96 -16.72
CA ARG A 368 0.84 8.30 -15.54
C ARG A 368 -0.08 8.52 -14.36
N ILE A 369 0.03 7.67 -13.33
CA ILE A 369 -0.74 7.75 -12.07
C ILE A 369 0.08 8.47 -10.99
N LEU A 370 1.36 8.11 -10.86
CA LEU A 370 2.35 8.77 -10.01
C LEU A 370 3.53 9.19 -10.87
N SER A 371 4.17 10.29 -10.54
CA SER A 371 5.40 10.69 -11.23
C SER A 371 6.52 9.67 -11.02
N GLU A 372 7.37 9.51 -12.03
CA GLU A 372 8.59 8.70 -11.89
C GLU A 372 9.53 9.28 -10.82
N GLU A 373 9.55 10.60 -10.71
CA GLU A 373 10.27 11.32 -9.68
C GLU A 373 9.82 10.89 -8.28
N TRP A 374 8.50 10.87 -8.02
CA TRP A 374 7.99 10.43 -6.72
C TRP A 374 8.35 8.97 -6.42
N VAL A 375 8.16 8.07 -7.39
CA VAL A 375 8.52 6.66 -7.19
C VAL A 375 10.01 6.52 -6.89
N LYS A 376 10.88 7.24 -7.60
CA LYS A 376 12.32 7.26 -7.33
C LYS A 376 12.65 7.78 -5.94
N LEU A 377 12.06 8.92 -5.52
CA LEU A 377 12.23 9.48 -4.17
C LEU A 377 11.77 8.49 -3.10
N SER A 378 10.63 7.84 -3.32
CA SER A 378 10.04 6.90 -2.36
C SER A 378 10.87 5.63 -2.14
N LEU A 379 11.70 5.27 -3.10
CA LEU A 379 12.59 4.11 -3.05
C LEU A 379 14.06 4.49 -2.79
N THR A 380 14.35 5.78 -2.63
CA THR A 380 15.71 6.24 -2.28
C THR A 380 15.96 5.94 -0.79
N PRO A 381 17.02 5.19 -0.45
CA PRO A 381 17.36 4.85 0.92
C PRO A 381 17.50 6.07 1.83
N THR A 382 17.02 5.95 3.05
CA THR A 382 17.22 6.93 4.12
C THR A 382 18.62 6.80 4.70
N VAL A 383 19.35 7.90 4.88
CA VAL A 383 20.73 7.83 5.36
C VAL A 383 20.87 7.11 6.70
N PRO A 384 20.08 7.43 7.75
CA PRO A 384 20.17 6.72 9.02
C PRO A 384 19.53 5.31 9.00
N GLN A 385 18.83 4.92 7.92
CA GLN A 385 18.21 3.60 7.75
C GLN A 385 18.23 3.17 6.28
N PRO A 386 19.34 2.58 5.79
CA PRO A 386 19.53 2.28 4.36
C PRO A 386 18.52 1.30 3.75
N THR A 387 17.73 0.61 4.57
CA THR A 387 16.67 -0.30 4.10
C THR A 387 15.29 0.36 4.02
N TYR A 388 15.19 1.69 4.23
CA TYR A 388 13.91 2.40 4.27
C TYR A 388 13.94 3.67 3.42
N GLY A 389 12.89 3.87 2.62
CA GLY A 389 12.63 5.07 1.84
C GLY A 389 11.40 5.84 2.36
N TYR A 390 10.58 6.40 1.49
CA TYR A 390 9.32 7.05 1.87
C TYR A 390 8.25 6.00 2.17
N MET A 391 8.20 5.52 3.42
CA MET A 391 7.24 4.52 3.88
C MET A 391 7.30 3.17 3.11
N ASN A 392 8.41 2.92 2.42
CA ASN A 392 8.68 1.70 1.65
C ASN A 392 9.99 1.07 2.11
N TRP A 393 10.10 -0.23 1.94
CA TRP A 393 11.28 -1.00 2.31
C TRP A 393 12.13 -1.32 1.09
N VAL A 394 13.40 -0.99 1.12
CA VAL A 394 14.41 -1.41 0.16
C VAL A 394 15.04 -2.68 0.71
N LEU A 395 14.68 -3.83 0.15
CA LEU A 395 14.80 -5.11 0.85
C LEU A 395 16.23 -5.64 1.02
N ASN A 396 17.13 -5.26 0.12
CA ASN A 396 18.45 -5.89 0.07
C ASN A 396 19.62 -4.92 -0.01
N THR A 397 19.45 -3.68 0.43
CA THR A 397 20.53 -2.67 0.41
C THR A 397 21.73 -3.10 1.25
N ASP A 398 21.48 -3.73 2.42
CA ASP A 398 22.51 -4.23 3.34
C ASP A 398 22.70 -5.75 3.30
N ARG A 399 21.94 -6.45 2.46
CA ARG A 399 21.94 -7.93 2.30
C ARG A 399 21.68 -8.72 3.59
N LYS A 400 20.99 -8.14 4.56
CA LYS A 400 20.74 -8.80 5.86
C LYS A 400 19.32 -9.33 5.97
N TRP A 401 18.34 -8.51 5.59
CA TRP A 401 16.95 -8.88 5.84
C TRP A 401 16.39 -9.87 4.83
N MET A 402 16.62 -9.63 3.54
CA MET A 402 16.13 -10.48 2.44
C MET A 402 17.29 -10.83 1.49
N PRO A 403 18.29 -11.60 1.95
CA PRO A 403 19.51 -11.85 1.17
C PRO A 403 19.27 -12.56 -0.16
N ASN A 404 18.14 -13.26 -0.31
CA ASN A 404 17.77 -13.92 -1.57
C ASN A 404 17.18 -12.94 -2.61
N ALA A 405 16.73 -11.75 -2.20
CA ALA A 405 16.18 -10.77 -3.12
C ALA A 405 17.29 -10.05 -3.92
N PRO A 406 17.06 -9.66 -5.18
CA PRO A 406 17.98 -8.80 -5.91
C PRO A 406 18.12 -7.41 -5.27
N ALA A 407 19.22 -6.72 -5.56
CA ALA A 407 19.50 -5.40 -4.99
C ALA A 407 18.43 -4.35 -5.37
N SER A 408 17.79 -4.51 -6.51
CA SER A 408 16.71 -3.62 -7.00
C SER A 408 15.34 -3.90 -6.36
N ALA A 409 15.20 -5.00 -5.60
CA ALA A 409 13.92 -5.37 -5.01
C ALA A 409 13.53 -4.45 -3.85
N PHE A 410 12.25 -4.15 -3.78
CA PHE A 410 11.64 -3.38 -2.70
C PHE A 410 10.31 -4.00 -2.27
N GLY A 411 9.73 -3.48 -1.19
CA GLY A 411 8.47 -4.02 -0.71
C GLY A 411 7.63 -3.04 0.08
N HIS A 412 6.32 -3.29 0.04
CA HIS A 412 5.34 -2.68 0.93
C HIS A 412 5.03 -3.71 2.01
N VAL A 413 5.39 -3.42 3.26
CA VAL A 413 5.48 -4.44 4.32
C VAL A 413 4.60 -4.09 5.50
N GLY A 414 3.88 -5.06 6.00
CA GLY A 414 3.04 -4.94 7.19
C GLY A 414 3.15 -6.15 8.12
N ASN A 415 2.74 -5.95 9.37
CA ASN A 415 2.70 -7.01 10.38
C ASN A 415 1.87 -8.21 9.92
N GLY A 416 2.17 -9.40 10.44
CA GLY A 416 1.57 -10.67 9.96
C GLY A 416 2.08 -11.08 8.59
N THR A 417 3.25 -10.57 8.19
CA THR A 417 3.87 -10.80 6.88
C THR A 417 2.92 -10.45 5.73
N ASN A 418 2.22 -9.32 5.86
CA ASN A 418 1.56 -8.70 4.72
C ASN A 418 2.65 -8.04 3.88
N LEU A 419 3.01 -8.65 2.77
CA LEU A 419 4.09 -8.18 1.90
C LEU A 419 3.59 -8.06 0.47
N VAL A 420 3.85 -6.92 -0.15
CA VAL A 420 3.90 -6.77 -1.61
C VAL A 420 5.36 -6.68 -1.99
N TYR A 421 5.93 -7.79 -2.41
CA TYR A 421 7.29 -7.88 -2.93
C TYR A 421 7.30 -7.44 -4.37
N VAL A 422 8.20 -6.54 -4.72
CA VAL A 422 8.36 -6.00 -6.08
C VAL A 422 9.80 -6.21 -6.53
N ASP A 423 9.95 -6.90 -7.65
CA ASP A 423 11.24 -7.26 -8.22
C ASP A 423 11.32 -6.78 -9.68
N PRO A 424 11.94 -5.61 -9.91
CA PRO A 424 12.10 -5.09 -11.26
C PRO A 424 13.04 -5.93 -12.16
N GLU A 425 13.98 -6.68 -11.58
CA GLU A 425 14.94 -7.50 -12.33
C GLU A 425 14.26 -8.68 -13.01
N HIS A 426 13.30 -9.31 -12.33
CA HIS A 426 12.57 -10.48 -12.85
C HIS A 426 11.17 -10.14 -13.37
N ASP A 427 10.80 -8.87 -13.43
CA ASP A 427 9.45 -8.38 -13.75
C ASP A 427 8.36 -9.10 -12.93
N LEU A 428 8.58 -9.18 -11.61
CA LEU A 428 7.82 -10.02 -10.69
C LEU A 428 7.20 -9.19 -9.56
N VAL A 429 5.91 -9.43 -9.28
CA VAL A 429 5.22 -8.95 -8.07
C VAL A 429 4.66 -10.15 -7.33
N VAL A 430 4.98 -10.27 -6.04
CA VAL A 430 4.47 -11.32 -5.16
C VAL A 430 3.76 -10.69 -3.99
N VAL A 431 2.47 -10.96 -3.85
CA VAL A 431 1.74 -10.67 -2.63
C VAL A 431 1.68 -11.94 -1.80
N VAL A 432 2.12 -11.86 -0.56
CA VAL A 432 1.97 -12.93 0.42
C VAL A 432 1.43 -12.37 1.72
N ARG A 433 0.52 -13.11 2.34
CA ARG A 433 -0.16 -12.72 3.56
C ARG A 433 -0.20 -13.88 4.55
N TRP A 434 0.01 -13.56 5.82
CA TRP A 434 -0.22 -14.45 6.96
C TRP A 434 0.68 -15.69 6.99
N ILE A 435 1.93 -15.56 6.54
CA ILE A 435 2.97 -16.56 6.80
C ILE A 435 3.90 -16.13 7.94
N GLU A 436 4.61 -17.06 8.54
CA GLU A 436 5.61 -16.76 9.55
C GLU A 436 6.68 -15.81 9.03
N ASN A 437 7.00 -14.77 9.79
CA ASN A 437 7.98 -13.77 9.38
C ASN A 437 9.37 -14.37 9.09
N GLY A 438 9.78 -15.39 9.87
CA GLY A 438 11.04 -16.10 9.63
C GLY A 438 11.08 -16.90 8.35
N ALA A 439 9.92 -17.25 7.76
CA ALA A 439 9.83 -18.04 6.53
C ALA A 439 9.90 -17.19 5.24
N ILE A 440 9.76 -15.84 5.35
CA ILE A 440 9.58 -14.99 4.17
C ILE A 440 10.76 -15.01 3.22
N ASN A 441 12.00 -14.96 3.72
CA ASN A 441 13.19 -14.97 2.87
C ASN A 441 13.37 -16.32 2.15
N GLU A 442 13.06 -17.44 2.81
CA GLU A 442 13.08 -18.75 2.18
C GLU A 442 11.97 -18.88 1.12
N PHE A 443 10.77 -18.43 1.42
CA PHE A 443 9.66 -18.38 0.47
C PHE A 443 10.04 -17.61 -0.81
N LEU A 444 10.57 -16.38 -0.66
CA LEU A 444 11.03 -15.59 -1.80
C LEU A 444 12.16 -16.28 -2.56
N GLY A 445 13.11 -16.90 -1.86
CA GLY A 445 14.17 -17.69 -2.49
C GLY A 445 13.63 -18.84 -3.34
N LYS A 446 12.59 -19.55 -2.87
CA LYS A 446 11.91 -20.60 -3.65
C LYS A 446 11.15 -20.04 -4.87
N VAL A 447 10.50 -18.89 -4.74
CA VAL A 447 9.83 -18.22 -5.88
C VAL A 447 10.86 -17.79 -6.92
N LEU A 448 11.97 -17.20 -6.50
CA LEU A 448 13.06 -16.77 -7.40
C LEU A 448 13.76 -17.96 -8.06
N ALA A 449 13.91 -19.08 -7.36
CA ALA A 449 14.46 -20.30 -7.94
C ALA A 449 13.57 -20.93 -9.03
N ALA A 450 12.28 -20.60 -9.04
CA ALA A 450 11.37 -21.01 -10.10
C ALA A 450 11.53 -20.19 -11.40
N VAL A 451 12.25 -19.06 -11.38
CA VAL A 451 12.49 -18.23 -12.57
C VAL A 451 13.44 -18.97 -13.50
N VAL A 452 12.94 -19.34 -14.69
CA VAL A 452 13.77 -19.96 -15.74
C VAL A 452 14.65 -18.88 -16.36
N LYS A 453 15.95 -19.14 -16.40
CA LYS A 453 16.97 -18.23 -16.98
C LYS A 453 16.95 -18.26 -18.48
#